data_40c958fc93c1dd1425193759959633d2
#
_entry.id   40c958fc93c1dd1425193759959633d2
#
_cell.length_a   1.000
_cell.length_b   1.000
_cell.length_c   1.000
_cell.angle_alpha   90.00
_cell.angle_beta   90.00
_cell.angle_gamma   90.00
#
_symmetry.space_group_name_H-M   'P 1'
#
loop_
_entity.id
_entity.type
_entity.pdbx_description
1 polymer ?
#
loop_
_entity_poly.entity_id
_entity_poly.type
_entity_poly.pdbx_seq_one_letter_code
_entity_poly.pdbx_strand_id
1 'polypeptide(L)'
;MKLMSLKNIPESHIDLISDEILSFAYLATSMPDGTPQVTPVWFNTDGEHILFNSVKGRIKDRNMRARPQIAVVVHSQDKPYHYIQLRGKIVEITEDGARQHINDLSYKYTGNPEWKLNDPDEIRVTYKLLPEKIQFMG
;
A
#
# COMPACT_ATOMS: atom_id res chain seq x y z
N MET A 1 -15.57 16.59 -11.49
CA MET A 1 -15.42 15.80 -10.25
C MET A 1 -14.01 15.99 -9.72
N LYS A 2 -13.91 16.35 -8.47
CA LYS A 2 -12.61 16.58 -7.85
C LYS A 2 -12.02 15.24 -7.43
N LEU A 3 -10.86 14.87 -7.99
CA LEU A 3 -10.15 13.67 -7.57
C LEU A 3 -9.55 13.91 -6.19
N MET A 4 -9.74 12.97 -5.27
CA MET A 4 -9.08 13.01 -3.99
C MET A 4 -7.64 12.54 -4.17
N SER A 5 -6.75 13.05 -3.34
CA SER A 5 -5.34 12.67 -3.32
C SER A 5 -4.88 12.59 -1.87
N LEU A 6 -3.64 12.19 -1.64
CA LEU A 6 -3.06 12.18 -0.29
C LEU A 6 -3.09 13.56 0.36
N LYS A 7 -3.13 14.63 -0.45
CA LYS A 7 -3.25 15.99 0.05
C LYS A 7 -4.60 16.28 0.71
N ASN A 8 -5.59 15.43 0.48
CA ASN A 8 -6.92 15.56 1.08
C ASN A 8 -7.02 14.87 2.45
N ILE A 9 -5.95 14.19 2.89
CA ILE A 9 -5.91 13.60 4.23
C ILE A 9 -5.86 14.72 5.27
N PRO A 10 -6.74 14.68 6.28
CA PRO A 10 -6.74 15.71 7.33
C PRO A 10 -5.40 15.77 8.04
N GLU A 11 -5.01 16.98 8.45
CA GLU A 11 -3.76 17.20 9.20
C GLU A 11 -3.67 16.31 10.44
N SER A 12 -4.79 16.06 11.09
CA SER A 12 -4.86 15.19 12.27
C SER A 12 -4.46 13.73 11.99
N HIS A 13 -4.47 13.31 10.74
CA HIS A 13 -4.20 11.92 10.34
C HIS A 13 -3.05 11.77 9.36
N ILE A 14 -2.37 12.87 9.00
CA ILE A 14 -1.26 12.83 8.05
C ILE A 14 -0.06 12.03 8.59
N ASP A 15 0.07 11.94 9.91
CA ASP A 15 1.09 11.14 10.57
C ASP A 15 1.04 9.67 10.13
N LEU A 16 -0.17 9.15 9.86
CA LEU A 16 -0.36 7.75 9.52
C LEU A 16 0.31 7.36 8.20
N ILE A 17 0.46 8.29 7.27
CA ILE A 17 1.09 8.01 5.97
C ILE A 17 2.52 8.50 5.86
N SER A 18 3.07 9.06 6.95
CA SER A 18 4.46 9.51 6.96
C SER A 18 5.41 8.31 6.89
N ASP A 19 6.47 8.44 6.09
CA ASP A 19 7.50 7.42 5.99
C ASP A 19 8.38 7.34 7.25
N GLU A 20 8.29 8.36 8.11
CA GLU A 20 9.05 8.41 9.37
C GLU A 20 8.34 7.66 10.50
N ILE A 21 7.07 7.33 10.33
CA ILE A 21 6.26 6.65 11.34
C ILE A 21 5.85 5.28 10.81
N LEU A 22 6.02 4.25 11.64
CA LEU A 22 5.62 2.90 11.28
C LEU A 22 4.14 2.70 11.61
N SER A 23 3.29 2.83 10.61
CA SER A 23 1.88 2.51 10.71
C SER A 23 1.62 1.12 10.17
N PHE A 24 0.62 0.43 10.71
CA PHE A 24 0.17 -0.85 10.18
C PHE A 24 -0.85 -0.63 9.07
N ALA A 25 -0.71 -1.38 8.00
CA ALA A 25 -1.61 -1.29 6.84
C ALA A 25 -2.13 -2.67 6.44
N TYR A 26 -3.39 -2.70 6.01
CA TYR A 26 -4.05 -3.91 5.54
C TYR A 26 -4.69 -3.62 4.19
N LEU A 27 -4.24 -4.36 3.19
CA LEU A 27 -4.66 -4.18 1.81
C LEU A 27 -5.75 -5.18 1.45
N ALA A 28 -6.89 -4.68 0.99
CA ALA A 28 -7.98 -5.51 0.50
C ALA A 28 -8.03 -5.47 -1.02
N THR A 29 -8.04 -6.64 -1.63
CA THR A 29 -8.19 -6.83 -3.07
C THR A 29 -9.38 -7.74 -3.33
N SER A 30 -9.84 -7.81 -4.58
CA SER A 30 -11.01 -8.63 -4.94
C SER A 30 -10.59 -9.88 -5.70
N MET A 31 -11.08 -11.02 -5.23
CA MET A 31 -10.92 -12.30 -5.89
C MET A 31 -11.79 -12.37 -7.16
N PRO A 32 -11.52 -13.30 -8.09
CA PRO A 32 -12.34 -13.44 -9.31
C PRO A 32 -13.83 -13.69 -9.05
N ASP A 33 -14.17 -14.31 -7.93
CA ASP A 33 -15.58 -14.57 -7.55
C ASP A 33 -16.22 -13.38 -6.81
N GLY A 34 -15.48 -12.27 -6.65
CA GLY A 34 -15.97 -11.08 -5.97
C GLY A 34 -15.73 -11.06 -4.46
N THR A 35 -15.23 -12.15 -3.88
CA THR A 35 -14.93 -12.14 -2.45
C THR A 35 -13.68 -11.32 -2.17
N PRO A 36 -13.66 -10.56 -1.06
CA PRO A 36 -12.47 -9.78 -0.71
C PRO A 36 -11.37 -10.66 -0.10
N GLN A 37 -10.15 -10.29 -0.38
CA GLN A 37 -8.95 -10.88 0.23
C GLN A 37 -8.21 -9.74 0.92
N VAL A 38 -7.76 -9.94 2.17
CA VAL A 38 -7.05 -8.91 2.92
C VAL A 38 -5.77 -9.48 3.52
N THR A 39 -4.68 -8.70 3.42
CA THR A 39 -3.38 -9.06 3.99
C THR A 39 -2.71 -7.83 4.58
N PRO A 40 -1.90 -8.00 5.66
CA PRO A 40 -1.03 -6.92 6.10
C PRO A 40 0.05 -6.65 5.06
N VAL A 41 0.40 -5.39 4.91
CA VAL A 41 1.40 -4.97 3.91
C VAL A 41 2.28 -3.85 4.46
N TRP A 42 3.48 -3.76 3.93
CA TRP A 42 4.32 -2.58 4.07
C TRP A 42 3.93 -1.56 3.00
N PHE A 43 4.08 -0.30 3.32
CA PHE A 43 3.83 0.77 2.35
C PHE A 43 4.76 1.96 2.59
N ASN A 44 4.94 2.75 1.57
CA ASN A 44 5.47 4.10 1.66
C ASN A 44 4.71 4.98 0.66
N THR A 45 5.14 6.21 0.49
CA THR A 45 4.44 7.16 -0.37
C THR A 45 5.44 7.93 -1.23
N ASP A 46 4.98 8.37 -2.40
CA ASP A 46 5.72 9.30 -3.26
C ASP A 46 5.16 10.74 -3.15
N GLY A 47 4.27 10.99 -2.18
CA GLY A 47 3.61 12.28 -1.98
C GLY A 47 2.25 12.38 -2.66
N GLU A 48 1.96 11.52 -3.62
CA GLU A 48 0.68 11.49 -4.34
C GLU A 48 -0.04 10.14 -4.22
N HIS A 49 0.74 9.07 -4.10
CA HIS A 49 0.23 7.69 -4.08
C HIS A 49 0.71 6.96 -2.85
N ILE A 50 -0.06 5.96 -2.44
CA ILE A 50 0.43 4.93 -1.53
C ILE A 50 1.07 3.84 -2.39
N LEU A 51 2.27 3.44 -2.02
CA LEU A 51 3.06 2.47 -2.78
C LEU A 51 3.15 1.15 -2.04
N PHE A 52 2.79 0.07 -2.73
CA PHE A 52 2.93 -1.30 -2.22
C PHE A 52 3.91 -2.07 -3.07
N ASN A 53 4.40 -3.18 -2.53
CA ASN A 53 5.31 -4.06 -3.26
C ASN A 53 4.87 -5.52 -3.05
N SER A 54 5.01 -6.33 -4.08
CA SER A 54 4.71 -7.76 -4.00
C SER A 54 5.50 -8.51 -5.06
N VAL A 55 5.22 -9.79 -5.18
CA VAL A 55 5.84 -10.67 -6.18
C VAL A 55 4.85 -10.94 -7.29
N LYS A 56 5.30 -10.80 -8.52
CA LYS A 56 4.51 -11.10 -9.71
C LYS A 56 3.98 -12.54 -9.64
N GLY A 57 2.68 -12.69 -9.88
CA GLY A 57 2.00 -13.98 -9.87
C GLY A 57 1.34 -14.36 -8.55
N ARG A 58 1.61 -13.65 -7.45
CA ARG A 58 0.89 -13.89 -6.20
C ARG A 58 -0.58 -13.49 -6.33
N ILE A 59 -1.40 -13.96 -5.39
CA ILE A 59 -2.86 -13.72 -5.43
C ILE A 59 -3.17 -12.22 -5.52
N LYS A 60 -2.58 -11.40 -4.65
CA LYS A 60 -2.86 -9.96 -4.67
C LYS A 60 -2.37 -9.28 -5.96
N ASP A 61 -1.27 -9.76 -6.55
CA ASP A 61 -0.78 -9.26 -7.83
C ASP A 61 -1.80 -9.52 -8.93
N ARG A 62 -2.26 -10.76 -9.05
CA ARG A 62 -3.26 -11.13 -10.06
C ARG A 62 -4.57 -10.37 -9.84
N ASN A 63 -4.97 -10.20 -8.58
CA ASN A 63 -6.20 -9.47 -8.24
C ASN A 63 -6.11 -8.01 -8.67
N MET A 64 -5.01 -7.32 -8.35
CA MET A 64 -4.85 -5.90 -8.69
C MET A 64 -4.72 -5.66 -10.19
N ARG A 65 -4.10 -6.60 -10.92
CA ARG A 65 -4.03 -6.51 -12.38
C ARG A 65 -5.39 -6.64 -13.04
N ALA A 66 -6.22 -7.57 -12.54
CA ALA A 66 -7.52 -7.84 -13.12
C ALA A 66 -8.61 -6.87 -12.61
N ARG A 67 -8.53 -6.48 -11.34
CA ARG A 67 -9.53 -5.65 -10.66
C ARG A 67 -8.79 -4.61 -9.82
N PRO A 68 -8.47 -3.45 -10.42
CA PRO A 68 -7.58 -2.48 -9.78
C PRO A 68 -8.22 -1.66 -8.65
N GLN A 69 -9.52 -1.79 -8.42
CA GLN A 69 -10.17 -1.13 -7.29
C GLN A 69 -9.80 -1.87 -6.00
N ILE A 70 -9.24 -1.13 -5.05
CA ILE A 70 -8.76 -1.69 -3.80
C ILE A 70 -9.15 -0.80 -2.62
N ALA A 71 -8.97 -1.35 -1.43
CA ALA A 71 -9.09 -0.57 -0.20
C ALA A 71 -7.90 -0.89 0.70
N VAL A 72 -7.49 0.10 1.49
CA VAL A 72 -6.47 -0.09 2.51
C VAL A 72 -6.88 0.67 3.76
N VAL A 73 -6.70 0.04 4.92
CA VAL A 73 -6.79 0.74 6.19
C VAL A 73 -5.38 0.87 6.75
N VAL A 74 -5.07 2.06 7.27
CA VAL A 74 -3.78 2.36 7.89
C VAL A 74 -4.07 2.87 9.29
N HIS A 75 -3.45 2.27 10.30
CA HIS A 75 -3.68 2.68 11.69
C HIS A 75 -2.38 2.85 12.45
N SER A 76 -2.44 3.67 13.51
CA SER A 76 -1.34 3.89 14.44
C SER A 76 -0.96 2.60 15.17
N GLN A 77 0.32 2.41 15.44
CA GLN A 77 0.78 1.27 16.24
C GLN A 77 0.15 1.22 17.62
N ASP A 78 -0.02 2.39 18.25
CA ASP A 78 -0.46 2.48 19.64
C ASP A 78 -1.97 2.65 19.78
N LYS A 79 -2.62 3.17 18.75
CA LYS A 79 -4.04 3.54 18.79
C LYS A 79 -4.74 2.97 17.55
N PRO A 80 -5.24 1.73 17.62
CA PRO A 80 -5.84 1.10 16.43
C PRO A 80 -7.07 1.82 15.89
N TYR A 81 -7.73 2.65 16.72
CA TYR A 81 -8.86 3.45 16.26
C TYR A 81 -8.48 4.82 15.72
N HIS A 82 -7.20 5.18 15.77
CA HIS A 82 -6.66 6.29 15.00
C HIS A 82 -6.25 5.73 13.63
N TYR A 83 -7.17 5.83 12.67
CA TYR A 83 -6.96 5.21 11.37
C TYR A 83 -7.49 6.05 10.22
N ILE A 84 -6.98 5.76 9.04
CA ILE A 84 -7.57 6.20 7.78
C ILE A 84 -7.93 4.96 6.96
N GLN A 85 -9.03 5.05 6.22
CA GLN A 85 -9.39 4.08 5.20
C GLN A 85 -9.33 4.79 3.86
N LEU A 86 -8.56 4.24 2.94
CA LEU A 86 -8.42 4.75 1.59
C LEU A 86 -9.03 3.74 0.63
N ARG A 87 -9.97 4.19 -0.18
CA ARG A 87 -10.49 3.38 -1.28
C ARG A 87 -10.12 4.07 -2.58
N GLY A 88 -9.64 3.32 -3.53
CA GLY A 88 -9.21 3.91 -4.77
C GLY A 88 -8.78 2.87 -5.78
N LYS A 89 -7.94 3.30 -6.68
CA LYS A 89 -7.55 2.51 -7.83
C LYS A 89 -6.04 2.42 -7.94
N ILE A 90 -5.56 1.23 -8.24
CA ILE A 90 -4.17 1.05 -8.65
C ILE A 90 -4.04 1.66 -10.06
N VAL A 91 -3.22 2.70 -10.16
CA VAL A 91 -3.05 3.44 -11.42
C VAL A 91 -1.76 3.09 -12.13
N GLU A 92 -0.83 2.42 -11.46
CA GLU A 92 0.41 1.97 -12.08
C GLU A 92 0.87 0.68 -11.42
N ILE A 93 1.31 -0.26 -12.24
CA ILE A 93 1.92 -1.53 -11.83
C ILE A 93 3.22 -1.63 -12.63
N THR A 94 4.37 -1.65 -11.94
CA THR A 94 5.65 -1.61 -12.62
C THR A 94 6.68 -2.51 -11.97
N GLU A 95 7.50 -3.13 -12.79
CA GLU A 95 8.69 -3.87 -12.35
C GLU A 95 9.89 -2.93 -12.22
N ASP A 96 9.86 -1.79 -12.93
CA ASP A 96 10.96 -0.82 -12.91
C ASP A 96 11.14 -0.24 -11.51
N GLY A 97 12.34 -0.39 -10.96
CA GLY A 97 12.65 0.11 -9.62
C GLY A 97 12.02 -0.69 -8.47
N ALA A 98 11.26 -1.76 -8.76
CA ALA A 98 10.55 -2.51 -7.73
C ALA A 98 11.50 -3.22 -6.76
N ARG A 99 12.66 -3.64 -7.22
CA ARG A 99 13.67 -4.24 -6.36
C ARG A 99 14.23 -3.23 -5.36
N GLN A 100 14.50 -2.02 -5.81
CA GLN A 100 14.89 -0.93 -4.90
C GLN A 100 13.76 -0.54 -3.96
N HIS A 101 12.54 -0.55 -4.46
CA HIS A 101 11.36 -0.22 -3.65
C HIS A 101 11.19 -1.18 -2.47
N ILE A 102 11.34 -2.51 -2.68
CA ILE A 102 11.25 -3.44 -1.54
C ILE A 102 12.40 -3.24 -0.56
N ASN A 103 13.59 -2.84 -1.06
CA ASN A 103 14.69 -2.49 -0.18
C ASN A 103 14.35 -1.27 0.68
N ASP A 104 13.73 -0.25 0.11
CA ASP A 104 13.30 0.95 0.83
C ASP A 104 12.27 0.62 1.90
N LEU A 105 11.31 -0.26 1.59
CA LEU A 105 10.33 -0.72 2.55
C LEU A 105 10.97 -1.53 3.68
N SER A 106 11.91 -2.39 3.34
CA SER A 106 12.67 -3.16 4.33
C SER A 106 13.40 -2.22 5.29
N TYR A 107 14.05 -1.21 4.75
CA TYR A 107 14.74 -0.20 5.58
C TYR A 107 13.78 0.54 6.49
N LYS A 108 12.62 0.97 5.98
CA LYS A 108 11.59 1.66 6.77
C LYS A 108 11.11 0.81 7.94
N TYR A 109 10.80 -0.47 7.69
CA TYR A 109 10.12 -1.33 8.67
C TYR A 109 11.09 -2.14 9.54
N THR A 110 12.29 -2.43 9.07
CA THR A 110 13.23 -3.29 9.80
C THR A 110 14.59 -2.66 10.03
N GLY A 111 14.93 -1.57 9.36
CA GLY A 111 16.26 -0.98 9.39
C GLY A 111 17.28 -1.64 8.47
N ASN A 112 16.90 -2.71 7.78
CA ASN A 112 17.78 -3.42 6.85
C ASN A 112 17.62 -2.84 5.44
N PRO A 113 18.69 -2.26 4.84
CA PRO A 113 18.59 -1.65 3.51
C PRO A 113 18.47 -2.66 2.38
N GLU A 114 18.62 -3.95 2.66
CA GLU A 114 18.48 -4.99 1.64
C GLU A 114 17.43 -6.01 2.04
N TRP A 115 16.44 -6.21 1.17
CA TRP A 115 15.48 -7.28 1.28
C TRP A 115 16.05 -8.54 0.64
N LYS A 116 16.12 -9.62 1.40
CA LYS A 116 16.57 -10.90 0.88
C LYS A 116 15.40 -11.57 0.15
N LEU A 117 15.58 -11.87 -1.14
CA LEU A 117 14.58 -12.59 -1.92
C LEU A 117 14.39 -14.00 -1.35
N ASN A 118 13.13 -14.43 -1.24
CA ASN A 118 12.80 -15.80 -0.81
C ASN A 118 13.12 -16.82 -1.91
N ASP A 119 13.00 -16.38 -3.17
CA ASP A 119 13.31 -17.16 -4.36
C ASP A 119 14.13 -16.25 -5.27
N PRO A 120 15.29 -16.72 -5.79
CA PRO A 120 16.11 -15.90 -6.69
C PRO A 120 15.39 -15.51 -7.99
N ASP A 121 14.35 -16.27 -8.36
CA ASP A 121 13.58 -16.01 -9.58
C ASP A 121 12.36 -15.10 -9.34
N GLU A 122 12.12 -14.66 -8.08
CA GLU A 122 10.98 -13.79 -7.82
C GLU A 122 11.15 -12.43 -8.47
N ILE A 123 10.08 -11.96 -9.11
CA ILE A 123 10.04 -10.66 -9.76
C ILE A 123 9.24 -9.73 -8.87
N ARG A 124 9.90 -8.70 -8.34
CA ARG A 124 9.25 -7.69 -7.49
C ARG A 124 8.46 -6.72 -8.37
N VAL A 125 7.36 -6.22 -7.83
CA VAL A 125 6.44 -5.32 -8.52
C VAL A 125 6.01 -4.22 -7.55
N THR A 126 6.00 -2.99 -8.03
CA THR A 126 5.48 -1.83 -7.29
C THR A 126 4.09 -1.48 -7.81
N TYR A 127 3.18 -1.20 -6.88
CA TYR A 127 1.79 -0.81 -7.15
C TYR A 127 1.55 0.57 -6.59
N LYS A 128 0.95 1.47 -7.39
CA LYS A 128 0.62 2.82 -6.96
C LYS A 128 -0.88 2.98 -6.81
N LEU A 129 -1.32 3.25 -5.59
CA LEU A 129 -2.72 3.53 -5.27
C LEU A 129 -2.96 5.04 -5.34
N LEU A 130 -3.95 5.43 -6.13
CA LEU A 130 -4.51 6.78 -6.12
C LEU A 130 -5.80 6.75 -5.31
N PRO A 131 -5.85 7.41 -4.14
CA PRO A 131 -7.06 7.43 -3.34
C PRO A 131 -8.19 8.21 -4.03
N GLU A 132 -9.39 7.65 -3.99
CA GLU A 132 -10.60 8.30 -4.51
C GLU A 132 -11.56 8.68 -3.38
N LYS A 133 -11.57 7.91 -2.28
CA LYS A 133 -12.40 8.17 -1.10
C LYS A 133 -11.57 7.95 0.16
N ILE A 134 -11.73 8.86 1.11
CA ILE A 134 -10.99 8.83 2.36
C ILE A 134 -12.00 8.88 3.51
N GLN A 135 -11.89 7.94 4.45
CA GLN A 135 -12.57 7.97 5.73
C GLN A 135 -11.53 7.90 6.85
N PHE A 136 -11.82 8.54 7.97
CA PHE A 136 -10.88 8.55 9.08
C PHE A 136 -11.63 8.57 10.41
N MET A 137 -10.94 8.13 11.47
CA MET A 137 -11.45 8.10 12.83
C MET A 137 -10.29 8.37 13.80
N GLY A 138 -10.65 8.89 14.94
CA GLY A 138 -9.68 9.16 16.00
C GLY A 138 -8.87 10.40 15.76
#